data_4cd286d07c06e22a2c67d999ff12d793
#
_entry.id   4cd286d07c06e22a2c67d999ff12d793
#
_cell.length_a   1.000
_cell.length_b   1.000
_cell.length_c   1.000
_cell.angle_alpha   90.00
_cell.angle_beta   90.00
_cell.angle_gamma   90.00
#
_symmetry.space_group_name_H-M   'P 1'
#
loop_
_entity.id
_entity.type
_entity.pdbx_description
1 polymer ?
#
loop_
_entity_poly.entity_id
_entity_poly.type
_entity_poly.pdbx_seq_one_letter_code
_entity_poly.pdbx_strand_id
1 'polypeptide(L)'
;RDEAELDRRGLDLANVMLNAGLQPVREDDEVAPLNSYLRWLPCCYNPGKDRRRWYTQLMFAQHAANLSPVWGRAQGTGHPGITMFNRGGGPITFDPLNRLDRQMNAHLFLFGPTGSGKSATLNNLLNQVTAIYRPRLFIVEAGNSFGLFSDFARRLGLTVNRVKLAPGSGISLAPFADARRLIETPSDVLTLD
;
A
#
# COMPACT_ATOMS: atom_id res chain seq x y z
N ARG A 1 -3.96 -18.57 18.92
CA ARG A 1 -2.98 -18.69 17.81
C ARG A 1 -1.94 -19.68 18.27
N ASP A 2 -1.59 -20.61 17.41
CA ASP A 2 -0.81 -21.78 17.73
C ASP A 2 0.69 -21.43 17.73
N GLU A 3 1.35 -21.64 18.87
CA GLU A 3 2.80 -21.38 19.04
C GLU A 3 3.61 -22.26 18.09
N ALA A 4 3.19 -23.53 17.89
CA ALA A 4 3.82 -24.45 16.97
C ALA A 4 3.77 -23.97 15.50
N GLU A 5 2.70 -23.27 15.10
CA GLU A 5 2.60 -22.69 13.78
C GLU A 5 3.55 -21.47 13.63
N LEU A 6 3.75 -20.69 14.69
CA LEU A 6 4.71 -19.60 14.71
C LEU A 6 6.14 -20.13 14.53
N ASP A 7 6.50 -21.16 15.28
CA ASP A 7 7.83 -21.80 15.19
C ASP A 7 8.08 -22.37 13.80
N ARG A 8 7.10 -23.05 13.24
CA ARG A 8 7.19 -23.58 11.89
C ARG A 8 7.45 -22.48 10.86
N ARG A 9 6.70 -21.39 10.91
CA ARG A 9 6.89 -20.25 10.00
C ARG A 9 8.22 -19.56 10.22
N GLY A 10 8.70 -19.49 11.45
CA GLY A 10 10.02 -19.00 11.79
C GLY A 10 11.13 -19.81 11.13
N LEU A 11 11.03 -21.13 11.19
CA LEU A 11 11.96 -22.05 10.53
C LEU A 11 11.91 -21.96 9.00
N ASP A 12 10.71 -21.86 8.42
CA ASP A 12 10.54 -21.70 6.99
C ASP A 12 11.19 -20.41 6.49
N LEU A 13 10.98 -19.31 7.23
CA LEU A 13 11.61 -18.01 6.93
C LEU A 13 13.14 -18.09 7.05
N ALA A 14 13.64 -18.71 8.11
CA ALA A 14 15.08 -18.88 8.31
C ALA A 14 15.73 -19.68 7.16
N ASN A 15 15.07 -20.73 6.69
CA ASN A 15 15.54 -21.51 5.53
C ASN A 15 15.58 -20.68 4.24
N VAL A 16 14.58 -19.86 3.99
CA VAL A 16 14.57 -18.95 2.83
C VAL A 16 15.72 -17.95 2.92
N MET A 17 15.99 -17.38 4.10
CA MET A 17 17.08 -16.45 4.32
C MET A 17 18.44 -17.13 4.12
N LEU A 18 18.65 -18.33 4.67
CA LEU A 18 19.88 -19.11 4.50
C LEU A 18 20.14 -19.44 3.02
N ASN A 19 19.12 -19.83 2.27
CA ASN A 19 19.22 -20.07 0.84
C ASN A 19 19.57 -18.81 0.03
N ALA A 20 19.19 -17.63 0.55
CA ALA A 20 19.57 -16.34 -0.02
C ALA A 20 20.96 -15.86 0.43
N GLY A 21 21.72 -16.66 1.20
CA GLY A 21 23.02 -16.28 1.73
C GLY A 21 22.98 -15.33 2.93
N LEU A 22 21.84 -15.20 3.56
CA LEU A 22 21.64 -14.40 4.78
C LEU A 22 21.60 -15.34 5.99
N GLN A 23 22.35 -15.01 7.02
CA GLN A 23 22.31 -15.75 8.27
C GLN A 23 21.32 -15.10 9.24
N PRO A 24 20.17 -15.70 9.50
CA PRO A 24 19.23 -15.19 10.49
C PRO A 24 19.77 -15.38 11.89
N VAL A 25 19.55 -14.40 12.75
CA VAL A 25 19.76 -14.53 14.19
C VAL A 25 18.49 -15.13 14.78
N ARG A 26 18.62 -16.26 15.46
CA ARG A 26 17.49 -16.91 16.11
C ARG A 26 17.14 -16.19 17.41
N GLU A 27 15.91 -16.37 17.85
CA GLU A 27 15.43 -15.78 19.11
C GLU A 27 16.27 -16.21 20.30
N ASP A 28 16.68 -17.48 20.37
CA ASP A 28 17.52 -18.05 21.42
C ASP A 28 18.95 -17.48 21.42
N ASP A 29 19.42 -16.96 20.29
CA ASP A 29 20.76 -16.41 20.13
C ASP A 29 20.78 -14.89 20.36
N GLU A 30 19.62 -14.26 20.52
CA GLU A 30 19.51 -12.81 20.73
C GLU A 30 19.60 -12.46 22.21
N VAL A 31 20.63 -11.69 22.56
CA VAL A 31 20.89 -11.30 23.96
C VAL A 31 19.84 -10.34 24.52
N ALA A 32 19.19 -9.58 23.67
CA ALA A 32 18.22 -8.57 24.08
C ALA A 32 17.02 -8.50 23.11
N PRO A 33 16.16 -9.54 23.06
CA PRO A 33 15.08 -9.65 22.06
C PRO A 33 14.11 -8.49 22.10
N LEU A 34 13.77 -7.98 23.29
CA LEU A 34 12.92 -6.80 23.43
C LEU A 34 13.55 -5.55 22.79
N ASN A 35 14.85 -5.36 22.93
CA ASN A 35 15.54 -4.23 22.34
C ASN A 35 15.57 -4.34 20.80
N SER A 36 15.79 -5.54 20.28
CA SER A 36 15.72 -5.82 18.85
C SER A 36 14.31 -5.56 18.30
N TYR A 37 13.27 -6.00 18.99
CA TYR A 37 11.88 -5.71 18.63
C TYR A 37 11.59 -4.21 18.60
N LEU A 38 11.93 -3.48 19.66
CA LEU A 38 11.70 -2.03 19.74
C LEU A 38 12.38 -1.24 18.63
N ARG A 39 13.52 -1.72 18.14
CA ARG A 39 14.27 -1.06 17.06
C ARG A 39 13.62 -1.19 15.70
N TRP A 40 12.79 -2.21 15.50
CA TRP A 40 12.00 -2.37 14.29
C TRP A 40 10.77 -1.46 14.23
N LEU A 41 10.41 -0.84 15.34
CA LEU A 41 9.33 0.12 15.35
C LEU A 41 9.71 1.40 14.58
N PRO A 42 8.78 2.00 13.84
CA PRO A 42 9.03 3.26 13.15
C PRO A 42 9.62 4.32 14.08
N CYS A 43 10.58 5.08 13.59
CA CYS A 43 11.26 6.17 14.30
C CYS A 43 12.13 5.75 15.52
N CYS A 44 12.30 4.45 15.78
CA CYS A 44 13.13 3.98 16.91
C CYS A 44 14.59 3.69 16.53
N TYR A 45 14.96 3.91 15.28
CA TYR A 45 16.33 3.74 14.81
C TYR A 45 17.26 4.81 15.37
N ASN A 46 18.38 4.38 15.95
CA ASN A 46 19.42 5.28 16.45
C ASN A 46 20.82 4.82 15.96
N PRO A 47 21.34 5.44 14.90
CA PRO A 47 22.56 4.97 14.24
C PRO A 47 23.78 4.93 15.16
N GLY A 48 23.89 5.86 16.11
CA GLY A 48 25.02 5.90 17.05
C GLY A 48 25.01 4.77 18.08
N LYS A 49 23.84 4.44 18.61
CA LYS A 49 23.67 3.32 19.55
C LYS A 49 23.77 1.98 18.81
N ASP A 50 23.20 1.90 17.63
CA ASP A 50 23.10 0.68 16.85
C ASP A 50 24.46 0.20 16.35
N ARG A 51 25.29 1.14 15.93
CA ARG A 51 26.69 0.86 15.56
C ARG A 51 27.51 0.33 16.74
N ARG A 52 27.34 0.89 17.93
CA ARG A 52 28.07 0.43 19.14
C ARG A 52 27.64 -0.94 19.62
N ARG A 53 26.40 -1.34 19.32
CA ARG A 53 25.81 -2.63 19.74
C ARG A 53 25.87 -3.70 18.68
N TRP A 54 26.64 -3.50 17.61
CA TRP A 54 26.85 -4.45 16.52
C TRP A 54 25.58 -4.85 15.75
N TYR A 55 24.52 -4.04 15.83
CA TYR A 55 23.29 -4.26 15.05
C TYR A 55 23.39 -3.79 13.60
N THR A 56 24.51 -3.20 13.20
CA THR A 56 24.76 -2.74 11.84
C THR A 56 25.99 -3.45 11.30
N GLN A 57 25.91 -3.93 10.08
CA GLN A 57 27.02 -4.51 9.34
C GLN A 57 27.34 -3.66 8.11
N LEU A 58 28.60 -3.62 7.75
CA LEU A 58 29.03 -3.02 6.49
C LEU A 58 28.63 -3.97 5.36
N MET A 59 27.92 -3.43 4.37
CA MET A 59 27.60 -4.14 3.13
C MET A 59 27.75 -3.22 1.93
N PHE A 60 27.95 -3.79 0.75
CA PHE A 60 27.96 -3.02 -0.48
C PHE A 60 26.56 -2.47 -0.76
N ALA A 61 26.49 -1.26 -1.34
CA ALA A 61 25.22 -0.62 -1.69
C ALA A 61 24.35 -1.48 -2.62
N GLN A 62 24.98 -2.27 -3.50
CA GLN A 62 24.26 -3.21 -4.37
C GLN A 62 23.56 -4.32 -3.57
N HIS A 63 24.18 -4.85 -2.53
CA HIS A 63 23.53 -5.86 -1.67
C HIS A 63 22.36 -5.25 -0.92
N ALA A 64 22.51 -4.05 -0.36
CA ALA A 64 21.43 -3.33 0.29
C ALA A 64 20.28 -3.01 -0.68
N ALA A 65 20.60 -2.62 -1.90
CA ALA A 65 19.60 -2.38 -2.94
C ALA A 65 18.80 -3.65 -3.29
N ASN A 66 19.48 -4.79 -3.39
CA ASN A 66 18.81 -6.07 -3.71
C ASN A 66 17.89 -6.56 -2.57
N LEU A 67 18.17 -6.17 -1.32
CA LEU A 67 17.29 -6.45 -0.19
C LEU A 67 16.13 -5.46 -0.06
N SER A 68 16.12 -4.41 -0.86
CA SER A 68 15.08 -3.39 -0.80
C SER A 68 13.74 -3.94 -1.34
N PRO A 69 12.63 -3.73 -0.61
CA PRO A 69 11.31 -4.19 -1.04
C PRO A 69 10.74 -3.45 -2.27
N VAL A 70 11.49 -2.49 -2.83
CA VAL A 70 11.09 -1.79 -4.06
C VAL A 70 11.28 -2.64 -5.32
N TRP A 71 12.04 -3.73 -5.25
CA TRP A 71 12.18 -4.72 -6.31
C TRP A 71 11.00 -5.69 -6.25
N GLY A 72 9.94 -5.37 -6.97
CA GLY A 72 8.75 -6.19 -7.04
C GLY A 72 8.91 -7.40 -7.97
N ARG A 73 7.87 -8.19 -8.04
CA ARG A 73 7.78 -9.32 -8.97
C ARG A 73 7.72 -8.79 -10.40
N ALA A 74 8.57 -9.33 -11.27
CA ALA A 74 8.63 -8.91 -12.67
C ALA A 74 7.31 -9.12 -13.44
N GLN A 75 6.51 -10.11 -13.01
CA GLN A 75 5.23 -10.49 -13.63
C GLN A 75 4.01 -10.14 -12.75
N GLY A 76 4.22 -9.46 -11.63
CA GLY A 76 3.16 -9.19 -10.66
C GLY A 76 2.81 -10.42 -9.83
N THR A 77 1.54 -10.53 -9.42
CA THR A 77 1.04 -11.63 -8.59
C THR A 77 0.61 -12.85 -9.41
N GLY A 78 0.41 -12.67 -10.70
CA GLY A 78 -0.10 -13.72 -11.60
C GLY A 78 -1.62 -13.91 -11.53
N HIS A 79 -2.32 -13.21 -10.65
CA HIS A 79 -3.79 -13.26 -10.60
C HIS A 79 -4.38 -12.37 -11.70
N PRO A 80 -5.41 -12.86 -12.40
CA PRO A 80 -6.09 -12.07 -13.41
C PRO A 80 -6.80 -10.89 -12.79
N GLY A 81 -6.73 -9.74 -13.45
CA GLY A 81 -7.36 -8.50 -12.99
C GLY A 81 -6.80 -7.32 -13.75
N ILE A 82 -6.04 -6.47 -13.06
CA ILE A 82 -5.41 -5.33 -13.68
C ILE A 82 -4.16 -5.77 -14.41
N THR A 83 -4.02 -5.38 -15.66
CA THR A 83 -2.85 -5.67 -16.49
C THR A 83 -2.12 -4.38 -16.84
N MET A 84 -0.83 -4.38 -16.58
CA MET A 84 0.12 -3.35 -16.99
C MET A 84 1.31 -4.02 -17.69
N PHE A 85 2.20 -3.20 -18.25
CA PHE A 85 3.41 -3.70 -18.89
C PHE A 85 4.64 -3.11 -18.21
N ASN A 86 5.61 -3.95 -17.95
CA ASN A 86 6.91 -3.50 -17.48
C ASN A 86 7.72 -2.85 -18.61
N ARG A 87 8.88 -2.28 -18.29
CA ARG A 87 9.74 -1.61 -19.27
C ARG A 87 10.23 -2.54 -20.39
N GLY A 88 10.30 -3.84 -20.13
CA GLY A 88 10.68 -4.85 -21.12
C GLY A 88 9.53 -5.35 -21.99
N GLY A 89 8.32 -4.79 -21.84
CA GLY A 89 7.11 -5.21 -22.55
C GLY A 89 6.43 -6.47 -21.97
N GLY A 90 6.96 -7.03 -20.88
CA GLY A 90 6.33 -8.17 -20.20
C GLY A 90 5.08 -7.73 -19.44
N PRO A 91 4.00 -8.54 -19.44
CA PRO A 91 2.79 -8.22 -18.70
C PRO A 91 3.02 -8.35 -17.20
N ILE A 92 2.47 -7.39 -16.45
CA ILE A 92 2.38 -7.40 -15.00
C ILE A 92 0.91 -7.48 -14.66
N THR A 93 0.50 -8.55 -14.01
CA THR A 93 -0.87 -8.73 -13.54
C THR A 93 -0.95 -8.64 -12.03
N PHE A 94 -1.90 -7.90 -11.53
CA PHE A 94 -2.23 -7.82 -10.11
C PHE A 94 -3.66 -7.32 -9.94
N ASP A 95 -4.24 -7.60 -8.81
CA ASP A 95 -5.58 -7.11 -8.50
C ASP A 95 -5.66 -6.65 -7.04
N PRO A 96 -5.59 -5.33 -6.78
CA PRO A 96 -5.62 -4.82 -5.41
C PRO A 96 -6.94 -5.07 -4.69
N LEU A 97 -8.01 -5.41 -5.41
CA LEU A 97 -9.31 -5.73 -4.83
C LEU A 97 -9.52 -7.23 -4.63
N ASN A 98 -8.68 -8.08 -5.23
CA ASN A 98 -8.75 -9.51 -5.05
C ASN A 98 -8.19 -9.92 -3.67
N ARG A 99 -8.90 -10.79 -2.97
CA ARG A 99 -8.47 -11.30 -1.67
C ARG A 99 -7.17 -12.10 -1.73
N LEU A 100 -6.82 -12.67 -2.88
CA LEU A 100 -5.56 -13.39 -3.07
C LEU A 100 -4.35 -12.45 -3.15
N ASP A 101 -4.56 -11.18 -3.54
CA ASP A 101 -3.50 -10.17 -3.65
C ASP A 101 -3.41 -9.26 -2.42
N ARG A 102 -4.36 -9.37 -1.50
CA ARG A 102 -4.37 -8.60 -0.25
C ARG A 102 -4.77 -9.47 0.94
N GLN A 103 -4.23 -9.19 2.10
CA GLN A 103 -4.61 -9.88 3.34
C GLN A 103 -5.80 -9.23 4.04
N MET A 104 -5.84 -7.91 4.09
CA MET A 104 -6.90 -7.13 4.76
C MET A 104 -7.40 -6.02 3.84
N ASN A 105 -6.90 -4.82 4.00
CA ASN A 105 -7.27 -3.66 3.20
C ASN A 105 -6.37 -3.52 1.97
N ALA A 106 -6.96 -3.07 0.87
CA ALA A 106 -6.22 -2.77 -0.35
C ALA A 106 -5.66 -1.35 -0.29
N HIS A 107 -4.44 -1.21 0.16
CA HIS A 107 -3.71 0.06 0.12
C HIS A 107 -2.69 0.04 -1.01
N LEU A 108 -2.68 1.10 -1.80
CA LEU A 108 -1.71 1.32 -2.88
C LEU A 108 -0.98 2.64 -2.65
N PHE A 109 0.33 2.59 -2.69
CA PHE A 109 1.16 3.78 -2.71
C PHE A 109 1.88 3.90 -4.04
N LEU A 110 1.65 5.00 -4.78
CA LEU A 110 2.26 5.28 -6.06
C LEU A 110 3.13 6.52 -5.96
N PHE A 111 4.43 6.37 -6.12
CA PHE A 111 5.36 7.48 -6.07
C PHE A 111 6.28 7.52 -7.30
N GLY A 112 6.83 8.69 -7.57
CA GLY A 112 7.74 8.93 -8.67
C GLY A 112 7.97 10.43 -8.85
N PRO A 113 9.01 10.83 -9.57
CA PRO A 113 9.27 12.24 -9.85
C PRO A 113 8.17 12.87 -10.72
N THR A 114 8.15 14.19 -10.78
CA THR A 114 7.24 14.92 -11.67
C THR A 114 7.52 14.51 -13.12
N GLY A 115 6.48 14.30 -13.90
CA GLY A 115 6.59 13.85 -15.31
C GLY A 115 6.78 12.33 -15.50
N SER A 116 6.90 11.53 -14.44
CA SER A 116 7.10 10.08 -14.54
C SER A 116 5.86 9.27 -14.96
N GLY A 117 4.74 9.93 -15.20
CA GLY A 117 3.50 9.25 -15.61
C GLY A 117 2.61 8.75 -14.48
N LYS A 118 2.82 9.18 -13.23
CA LYS A 118 1.98 8.78 -12.07
C LYS A 118 0.48 8.90 -12.33
N SER A 119 0.05 10.08 -12.77
CA SER A 119 -1.38 10.34 -13.04
C SER A 119 -1.91 9.47 -14.20
N ALA A 120 -1.11 9.23 -15.22
CA ALA A 120 -1.48 8.34 -16.33
C ALA A 120 -1.64 6.90 -15.86
N THR A 121 -0.69 6.41 -15.06
CA THR A 121 -0.74 5.07 -14.46
C THR A 121 -1.97 4.92 -13.56
N LEU A 122 -2.25 5.90 -12.72
CA LEU A 122 -3.40 5.87 -11.83
C LEU A 122 -4.73 5.94 -12.61
N ASN A 123 -4.82 6.78 -13.64
CA ASN A 123 -6.01 6.82 -14.53
C ASN A 123 -6.23 5.47 -15.22
N ASN A 124 -5.16 4.83 -15.72
CA ASN A 124 -5.27 3.50 -16.33
C ASN A 124 -5.76 2.45 -15.31
N LEU A 125 -5.20 2.47 -14.11
CA LEU A 125 -5.63 1.59 -13.02
C LEU A 125 -7.11 1.80 -12.68
N LEU A 126 -7.55 3.04 -12.50
CA LEU A 126 -8.95 3.36 -12.20
C LEU A 126 -9.89 2.95 -13.33
N ASN A 127 -9.48 3.10 -14.60
CA ASN A 127 -10.26 2.62 -15.73
C ASN A 127 -10.48 1.11 -15.69
N GLN A 128 -9.41 0.34 -15.45
CA GLN A 128 -9.50 -1.12 -15.36
C GLN A 128 -10.33 -1.57 -14.16
N VAL A 129 -10.10 -0.97 -12.98
CA VAL A 129 -10.90 -1.26 -11.77
C VAL A 129 -12.38 -0.93 -12.00
N THR A 130 -12.68 0.19 -12.66
CA THR A 130 -14.05 0.58 -12.96
C THR A 130 -14.71 -0.40 -13.95
N ALA A 131 -13.96 -0.86 -14.94
CA ALA A 131 -14.48 -1.82 -15.93
C ALA A 131 -14.79 -3.18 -15.29
N ILE A 132 -13.94 -3.65 -14.36
CA ILE A 132 -14.08 -4.97 -13.74
C ILE A 132 -15.12 -4.95 -12.60
N TYR A 133 -15.01 -3.99 -11.68
CA TYR A 133 -15.73 -4.01 -10.41
C TYR A 133 -16.86 -2.98 -10.28
N ARG A 134 -16.85 -1.92 -11.12
CA ARG A 134 -17.77 -0.78 -11.03
C ARG A 134 -17.87 -0.20 -9.60
N PRO A 135 -16.77 0.05 -8.91
CA PRO A 135 -16.79 0.50 -7.54
C PRO A 135 -17.28 1.94 -7.43
N ARG A 136 -17.71 2.33 -6.24
CA ARG A 136 -17.87 3.75 -5.93
C ARG A 136 -16.47 4.35 -5.74
N LEU A 137 -16.17 5.41 -6.49
CA LEU A 137 -14.86 6.09 -6.45
C LEU A 137 -14.99 7.45 -5.78
N PHE A 138 -14.11 7.74 -4.84
CA PHE A 138 -13.93 9.06 -4.25
C PHE A 138 -12.52 9.53 -4.59
N ILE A 139 -12.41 10.60 -5.37
CA ILE A 139 -11.14 11.15 -5.83
C ILE A 139 -10.97 12.54 -5.23
N VAL A 140 -9.89 12.74 -4.49
CA VAL A 140 -9.48 14.05 -3.96
C VAL A 140 -8.15 14.41 -4.60
N GLU A 141 -8.11 15.51 -5.32
CA GLU A 141 -6.91 15.97 -6.00
C GLU A 141 -6.74 17.50 -5.96
N ALA A 142 -5.51 17.93 -6.10
CA ALA A 142 -5.17 19.32 -6.39
C ALA A 142 -4.72 19.40 -7.86
N GLY A 143 -5.59 19.88 -8.73
CA GLY A 143 -5.38 19.95 -10.17
C GLY A 143 -6.59 19.44 -10.96
N ASN A 144 -6.38 18.95 -12.15
CA ASN A 144 -7.44 18.37 -12.97
C ASN A 144 -6.96 17.12 -13.72
N SER A 145 -6.15 16.30 -13.05
CA SER A 145 -5.53 15.10 -13.64
C SER A 145 -6.56 14.02 -13.99
N PHE A 146 -7.72 14.02 -13.31
CA PHE A 146 -8.80 13.05 -13.51
C PHE A 146 -9.98 13.61 -14.31
N GLY A 147 -9.81 14.81 -14.88
CA GLY A 147 -10.84 15.46 -15.69
C GLY A 147 -11.32 14.57 -16.84
N LEU A 148 -10.38 14.09 -17.66
CA LEU A 148 -10.68 13.23 -18.81
C LEU A 148 -11.29 11.88 -18.38
N PHE A 149 -10.82 11.29 -17.28
CA PHE A 149 -11.41 10.07 -16.73
C PHE A 149 -12.87 10.29 -16.33
N SER A 150 -13.18 11.39 -15.67
CA SER A 150 -14.54 11.73 -15.26
C SER A 150 -15.47 11.94 -16.47
N ASP A 151 -14.96 12.59 -17.52
CA ASP A 151 -15.75 12.80 -18.75
C ASP A 151 -15.97 11.50 -19.52
N PHE A 152 -14.98 10.63 -19.54
CA PHE A 152 -15.10 9.29 -20.12
C PHE A 152 -16.11 8.45 -19.32
N ALA A 153 -16.02 8.43 -18.00
CA ALA A 153 -16.97 7.72 -17.14
C ALA A 153 -18.40 8.18 -17.36
N ARG A 154 -18.62 9.50 -17.52
CA ARG A 154 -19.95 10.05 -17.83
C ARG A 154 -20.47 9.60 -19.18
N ARG A 155 -19.61 9.51 -20.21
CA ARG A 155 -19.99 8.99 -21.54
C ARG A 155 -20.39 7.51 -21.49
N LEU A 156 -19.82 6.75 -20.55
CA LEU A 156 -20.20 5.36 -20.29
C LEU A 156 -21.50 5.22 -19.46
N GLY A 157 -22.18 6.32 -19.16
CA GLY A 157 -23.43 6.32 -18.41
C GLY A 157 -23.25 6.23 -16.89
N LEU A 158 -22.04 6.44 -16.36
CA LEU A 158 -21.80 6.45 -14.93
C LEU A 158 -22.14 7.82 -14.34
N THR A 159 -22.69 7.83 -13.14
CA THR A 159 -22.97 9.07 -12.40
C THR A 159 -21.67 9.66 -11.90
N VAL A 160 -21.37 10.89 -12.31
CA VAL A 160 -20.14 11.61 -11.93
C VAL A 160 -20.50 12.96 -11.33
N ASN A 161 -20.17 13.13 -10.06
CA ASN A 161 -20.29 14.38 -9.34
C ASN A 161 -18.91 15.02 -9.21
N ARG A 162 -18.75 16.23 -9.74
CA ARG A 162 -17.53 17.03 -9.59
C ARG A 162 -17.81 18.19 -8.66
N VAL A 163 -16.99 18.30 -7.62
CA VAL A 163 -17.07 19.35 -6.62
C VAL A 163 -15.73 20.09 -6.62
N LYS A 164 -15.76 21.40 -6.86
CA LYS A 164 -14.57 22.23 -6.76
C LYS A 164 -14.59 22.95 -5.42
N LEU A 165 -13.65 22.63 -4.55
CA LEU A 165 -13.44 23.32 -3.29
C LEU A 165 -12.53 24.51 -3.52
N ALA A 166 -13.07 25.72 -3.45
CA ALA A 166 -12.33 26.98 -3.57
C ALA A 166 -12.98 28.03 -2.67
N PRO A 167 -12.22 29.01 -2.21
CA PRO A 167 -12.80 30.16 -1.52
C PRO A 167 -13.91 30.79 -2.39
N GLY A 168 -15.09 31.00 -1.81
CA GLY A 168 -16.23 31.58 -2.53
C GLY A 168 -17.04 30.61 -3.41
N SER A 169 -16.75 29.31 -3.42
CA SER A 169 -17.49 28.32 -4.20
C SER A 169 -18.90 28.01 -3.68
N GLY A 170 -19.28 28.53 -2.50
CA GLY A 170 -20.54 28.20 -1.84
C GLY A 170 -20.63 26.76 -1.31
N ILE A 171 -19.57 25.96 -1.47
CA ILE A 171 -19.50 24.58 -1.01
C ILE A 171 -18.70 24.56 0.29
N SER A 172 -19.32 24.09 1.36
CA SER A 172 -18.67 23.87 2.65
C SER A 172 -18.62 22.38 2.96
N LEU A 173 -17.44 21.90 3.30
CA LEU A 173 -17.28 20.60 3.94
C LEU A 173 -17.33 20.84 5.44
N ALA A 174 -18.44 20.47 6.06
CA ALA A 174 -18.60 20.53 7.49
C ALA A 174 -18.37 19.13 8.07
N PRO A 175 -17.13 18.75 8.44
CA PRO A 175 -16.79 17.37 8.86
C PRO A 175 -17.56 16.91 10.10
N PHE A 176 -18.11 17.85 10.85
CA PHE A 176 -18.90 17.58 12.05
C PHE A 176 -20.41 17.84 11.86
N ALA A 177 -20.87 18.10 10.64
CA ALA A 177 -22.31 18.36 10.39
C ALA A 177 -23.18 17.16 10.79
N ASP A 178 -22.68 15.94 10.53
CA ASP A 178 -23.39 14.71 10.85
C ASP A 178 -23.16 14.25 12.30
N ALA A 179 -22.19 14.80 13.01
CA ALA A 179 -21.95 14.47 14.42
C ALA A 179 -23.16 14.78 15.31
N ARG A 180 -23.91 15.85 15.01
CA ARG A 180 -25.17 16.16 15.70
C ARG A 180 -26.24 15.10 15.45
N ARG A 181 -26.38 14.63 14.22
CA ARG A 181 -27.32 13.56 13.87
C ARG A 181 -26.99 12.27 14.60
N LEU A 182 -25.70 11.90 14.69
CA LEU A 182 -25.23 10.71 15.41
C LEU A 182 -25.49 10.81 16.91
N ILE A 183 -25.49 12.00 17.50
CA ILE A 183 -25.84 12.21 18.91
C ILE A 183 -27.35 12.13 19.12
N GLU A 184 -28.15 12.63 18.17
CA GLU A 184 -29.61 12.61 18.23
C GLU A 184 -30.22 11.23 17.91
N THR A 185 -29.52 10.40 17.12
CA THR A 185 -29.95 9.04 16.72
C THR A 185 -28.81 8.02 16.96
N PRO A 186 -28.56 7.63 18.22
CA PRO A 186 -27.47 6.72 18.57
C PRO A 186 -27.57 5.33 17.90
N SER A 187 -28.76 4.93 17.45
CA SER A 187 -28.98 3.67 16.74
C SER A 187 -28.33 3.62 15.34
N ASP A 188 -28.07 4.77 14.73
CA ASP A 188 -27.47 4.83 13.39
C ASP A 188 -25.93 4.67 13.43
N VAL A 189 -25.34 4.69 14.62
CA VAL A 189 -23.89 4.49 14.83
C VAL A 189 -23.49 3.02 14.61
N LEU A 190 -24.42 2.09 14.74
CA LEU A 190 -24.17 0.65 14.62
C LEU A 190 -24.30 0.08 13.19
N THR A 191 -24.61 0.92 12.20
CA THR A 191 -24.81 0.50 10.81
C THR A 191 -23.66 0.92 9.86
N LEU A 192 -22.52 1.32 10.41
CA LEU A 192 -21.29 1.55 9.64
C LEU A 192 -20.41 0.29 9.67
N ASP A 193 -20.94 -0.80 9.08
CA ASP A 193 -20.15 -1.96 8.68
C ASP A 193 -19.50 -1.76 7.30
#